data_e149f175a7c6da738279637074c9c90f
#
_entry.id   e149f175a7c6da738279637074c9c90f
#
_cell.length_a   1.000
_cell.length_b   1.000
_cell.length_c   1.000
_cell.angle_alpha   90.00
_cell.angle_beta   90.00
_cell.angle_gamma   90.00
#
_symmetry.space_group_name_H-M   'P 1'
#
loop_
_entity.id
_entity.type
_entity.pdbx_description
1 polymer ?
#
loop_
_entity_poly.entity_id
_entity_poly.type
_entity_poly.pdbx_seq_one_letter_code
_entity_poly.pdbx_strand_id
1 'polypeptide(L)'
;MPFADVNGVRLSYESVGEGVPLLFIHGGYGGAATTLAPQTHAIKTTLPRDKVRTILYDRRNAGLSAYTDAHYTLKTLAGDALGLLDHLGIGKAIIVGSSAGGPIALELALSHPERVIALCLPNTGANLASLERPQGKTRRDLVERSKSDGDKAVFAQRKASLRVPVPSDSKDPAEIARQEHLKAALQAVSDDDLLRYSIGEIRNYEAYLDADYTARLGELKMPVCIIHGTADRVVPYAWGEALHKAIAHSEMHPIPDADHGILSYDGAAVALRDWVERVIAKVA
;
A
#
# COMPACT_ATOMS: atom_id res chain seq x y z
N MET A 1 -12.27 15.11 5.26
CA MET A 1 -12.33 13.69 4.88
C MET A 1 -13.23 12.97 5.86
N PRO A 2 -14.13 12.08 5.43
CA PRO A 2 -14.93 11.25 6.31
C PRO A 2 -14.08 10.19 7.03
N PHE A 3 -14.68 9.62 8.09
CA PHE A 3 -14.07 8.55 8.88
C PHE A 3 -15.05 7.38 9.01
N ALA A 4 -14.50 6.17 9.10
CA ALA A 4 -15.23 4.94 9.38
C ALA A 4 -14.64 4.27 10.63
N ASP A 5 -15.49 3.91 11.60
CA ASP A 5 -15.09 3.10 12.75
C ASP A 5 -15.32 1.63 12.39
N VAL A 6 -14.24 0.91 12.11
CA VAL A 6 -14.26 -0.47 11.62
C VAL A 6 -13.17 -1.29 12.30
N ASN A 7 -13.45 -2.55 12.59
CA ASN A 7 -12.46 -3.49 13.13
C ASN A 7 -11.65 -2.91 14.33
N GLY A 8 -12.31 -2.13 15.19
CA GLY A 8 -11.71 -1.49 16.37
C GLY A 8 -10.77 -0.32 16.09
N VAL A 9 -10.78 0.24 14.87
CA VAL A 9 -9.96 1.38 14.48
C VAL A 9 -10.78 2.39 13.68
N ARG A 10 -10.45 3.68 13.82
CA ARG A 10 -11.03 4.78 13.04
C ARG A 10 -10.16 5.04 11.81
N LEU A 11 -10.71 4.79 10.64
CA LEU A 11 -10.04 4.97 9.34
C LEU A 11 -10.51 6.25 8.66
N SER A 12 -9.56 7.06 8.19
CA SER A 12 -9.82 8.18 7.27
C SER A 12 -9.96 7.63 5.86
N TYR A 13 -11.02 8.04 5.14
CA TYR A 13 -11.22 7.59 3.76
C TYR A 13 -11.74 8.70 2.86
N GLU A 14 -11.71 8.45 1.56
CA GLU A 14 -12.32 9.26 0.51
C GLU A 14 -13.03 8.34 -0.47
N SER A 15 -14.19 8.77 -0.98
CA SER A 15 -14.93 8.07 -2.03
C SER A 15 -15.22 9.04 -3.16
N VAL A 16 -14.79 8.71 -4.37
CA VAL A 16 -14.89 9.58 -5.56
C VAL A 16 -15.46 8.80 -6.73
N GLY A 17 -16.39 9.40 -7.45
CA GLY A 17 -17.05 8.79 -8.62
C GLY A 17 -18.22 7.87 -8.25
N GLU A 18 -18.78 7.23 -9.26
CA GLU A 18 -19.95 6.37 -9.21
C GLU A 18 -19.70 5.09 -10.02
N GLY A 19 -20.55 4.07 -9.86
CA GLY A 19 -20.46 2.82 -10.62
C GLY A 19 -19.74 1.69 -9.85
N VAL A 20 -18.91 0.89 -10.55
CA VAL A 20 -18.27 -0.28 -9.96
C VAL A 20 -17.27 0.13 -8.88
N PRO A 21 -17.40 -0.42 -7.64
CA PRO A 21 -16.48 -0.07 -6.55
C PRO A 21 -15.06 -0.56 -6.82
N LEU A 22 -14.08 0.33 -6.57
CA LEU A 22 -12.67 0.01 -6.58
C LEU A 22 -12.04 0.50 -5.27
N LEU A 23 -11.44 -0.40 -4.50
CA LEU A 23 -10.71 -0.09 -3.28
C LEU A 23 -9.21 -0.03 -3.57
N PHE A 24 -8.59 1.11 -3.31
CA PHE A 24 -7.15 1.28 -3.40
C PHE A 24 -6.49 1.15 -2.03
N ILE A 25 -5.56 0.19 -1.92
CA ILE A 25 -4.73 -0.05 -0.74
C ILE A 25 -3.35 0.49 -1.03
N HIS A 26 -3.01 1.61 -0.40
CA HIS A 26 -1.76 2.33 -0.64
C HIS A 26 -0.52 1.58 -0.12
N GLY A 27 0.63 1.90 -0.69
CA GLY A 27 1.95 1.40 -0.25
C GLY A 27 2.48 2.08 1.02
N GLY A 28 3.77 1.85 1.32
CA GLY A 28 4.44 2.35 2.51
C GLY A 28 4.09 1.55 3.78
N TYR A 29 4.76 1.87 4.87
CA TYR A 29 4.60 1.16 6.14
C TYR A 29 4.05 2.05 7.26
N GLY A 30 3.36 3.13 6.91
CA GLY A 30 2.75 4.03 7.88
C GLY A 30 3.61 5.25 8.23
N GLY A 31 3.24 5.90 9.33
CA GLY A 31 3.87 7.14 9.76
C GLY A 31 3.36 8.38 9.01
N ALA A 32 3.88 9.56 9.38
CA ALA A 32 3.47 10.84 8.82
C ALA A 32 3.79 11.00 7.33
N ALA A 33 4.86 10.34 6.85
CA ALA A 33 5.28 10.40 5.46
C ALA A 33 4.43 9.52 4.53
N THR A 34 3.65 8.59 5.09
CA THR A 34 2.75 7.73 4.32
C THR A 34 1.37 8.37 4.31
N THR A 35 1.23 9.48 3.61
CA THR A 35 -0.07 10.08 3.37
C THR A 35 -0.59 9.63 2.00
N LEU A 36 -1.92 9.60 1.87
CA LEU A 36 -2.61 9.28 0.62
C LEU A 36 -2.18 10.17 -0.57
N ALA A 37 -1.66 11.36 -0.32
CA ALA A 37 -1.64 12.46 -1.27
C ALA A 37 -0.97 12.18 -2.64
N PRO A 38 0.26 11.64 -2.77
CA PRO A 38 0.85 11.45 -4.10
C PRO A 38 0.28 10.26 -4.88
N GLN A 39 0.09 9.11 -4.21
CA GLN A 39 -0.39 7.87 -4.87
C GLN A 39 -1.86 7.98 -5.26
N THR A 40 -2.67 8.68 -4.47
CA THR A 40 -4.10 8.81 -4.69
C THR A 40 -4.45 9.81 -5.79
N HIS A 41 -3.63 10.83 -6.03
CA HIS A 41 -3.87 11.76 -7.13
C HIS A 41 -3.90 11.02 -8.47
N ALA A 42 -2.91 10.20 -8.74
CA ALA A 42 -2.84 9.40 -9.96
C ALA A 42 -4.07 8.49 -10.12
N ILE A 43 -4.46 7.75 -9.08
CA ILE A 43 -5.65 6.88 -9.14
C ILE A 43 -6.93 7.68 -9.40
N LYS A 44 -7.13 8.82 -8.74
CA LYS A 44 -8.32 9.68 -8.91
C LYS A 44 -8.44 10.29 -10.30
N THR A 45 -7.32 10.55 -10.96
CA THR A 45 -7.28 11.20 -12.28
C THR A 45 -7.28 10.21 -13.43
N THR A 46 -6.86 8.98 -13.19
CA THR A 46 -6.72 7.92 -14.19
C THR A 46 -8.05 7.24 -14.50
N LEU A 47 -8.88 7.00 -13.48
CA LEU A 47 -10.09 6.18 -13.60
C LEU A 47 -11.32 7.03 -13.98
N PRO A 48 -12.20 6.51 -14.87
CA PRO A 48 -13.43 7.22 -15.29
C PRO A 48 -14.41 7.30 -14.12
N ARG A 49 -14.71 8.53 -13.67
CA ARG A 49 -15.54 8.80 -12.48
C ARG A 49 -17.02 8.48 -12.65
N ASP A 50 -17.48 8.35 -13.87
CA ASP A 50 -18.83 7.95 -14.25
C ASP A 50 -19.04 6.44 -14.30
N LYS A 51 -17.95 5.66 -14.21
CA LYS A 51 -17.99 4.20 -14.26
C LYS A 51 -17.40 3.52 -13.01
N VAL A 52 -16.53 4.23 -12.28
CA VAL A 52 -15.78 3.70 -11.14
C VAL A 52 -16.01 4.56 -9.91
N ARG A 53 -16.52 3.95 -8.85
CA ARG A 53 -16.51 4.50 -7.50
C ARG A 53 -15.20 4.13 -6.82
N THR A 54 -14.23 5.03 -6.82
CA THR A 54 -12.91 4.84 -6.23
C THR A 54 -12.94 5.14 -4.74
N ILE A 55 -12.59 4.16 -3.92
CA ILE A 55 -12.45 4.27 -2.46
C ILE A 55 -10.96 4.26 -2.12
N LEU A 56 -10.53 5.27 -1.37
CA LEU A 56 -9.17 5.45 -0.90
C LEU A 56 -9.21 5.62 0.61
N TYR A 57 -8.25 5.07 1.33
CA TYR A 57 -8.21 5.22 2.79
C TYR A 57 -6.77 5.21 3.31
N ASP A 58 -6.54 5.91 4.40
CA ASP A 58 -5.34 5.72 5.20
C ASP A 58 -5.50 4.44 6.01
N ARG A 59 -4.55 3.50 5.88
CA ARG A 59 -4.54 2.28 6.70
C ARG A 59 -4.32 2.63 8.18
N ARG A 60 -4.64 1.73 9.12
CA ARG A 60 -4.24 1.94 10.51
C ARG A 60 -2.75 2.26 10.61
N ASN A 61 -2.37 3.13 11.53
CA ASN A 61 -1.01 3.62 11.70
C ASN A 61 -0.44 4.35 10.46
N ALA A 62 -1.30 4.97 9.66
CA ALA A 62 -0.89 5.80 8.52
C ALA A 62 -1.77 7.05 8.41
N GLY A 63 -1.19 8.14 7.91
CA GLY A 63 -1.87 9.37 7.57
C GLY A 63 -2.78 9.91 8.67
N LEU A 64 -4.05 10.11 8.35
CA LEU A 64 -5.08 10.65 9.26
C LEU A 64 -5.85 9.57 10.03
N SER A 65 -5.62 8.29 9.73
CA SER A 65 -6.25 7.19 10.47
C SER A 65 -5.69 7.04 11.87
N ALA A 66 -6.42 6.32 12.71
CA ALA A 66 -6.02 6.09 14.09
C ALA A 66 -4.69 5.32 14.18
N TYR A 67 -3.90 5.70 15.16
CA TYR A 67 -2.65 5.05 15.53
C TYR A 67 -2.86 4.19 16.78
N THR A 68 -2.32 2.98 16.75
CA THR A 68 -2.36 2.02 17.85
C THR A 68 -0.98 1.43 18.09
N ASP A 69 -0.65 1.14 19.33
CA ASP A 69 0.53 0.38 19.76
C ASP A 69 0.27 -1.14 19.81
N ALA A 70 -0.99 -1.56 19.66
CA ALA A 70 -1.35 -2.96 19.61
C ALA A 70 -0.68 -3.69 18.44
N HIS A 71 -0.32 -4.96 18.68
CA HIS A 71 0.20 -5.85 17.65
C HIS A 71 -0.93 -6.34 16.73
N TYR A 72 -0.63 -6.47 15.45
CA TYR A 72 -1.58 -6.96 14.45
C TYR A 72 -0.86 -7.65 13.28
N THR A 73 -1.61 -8.27 12.41
CA THR A 73 -1.13 -9.04 11.25
C THR A 73 -1.67 -8.46 9.94
N LEU A 74 -1.21 -8.97 8.80
CA LEU A 74 -1.81 -8.65 7.49
C LEU A 74 -3.30 -9.03 7.44
N LYS A 75 -3.71 -10.10 8.12
CA LYS A 75 -5.12 -10.48 8.24
C LYS A 75 -5.95 -9.37 8.91
N THR A 76 -5.39 -8.70 9.92
CA THR A 76 -6.04 -7.53 10.55
C THR A 76 -6.18 -6.37 9.56
N LEU A 77 -5.12 -6.09 8.78
CA LEU A 77 -5.15 -5.02 7.77
C LEU A 77 -6.13 -5.32 6.63
N ALA A 78 -6.25 -6.57 6.21
CA ALA A 78 -7.26 -7.01 5.26
C ALA A 78 -8.68 -6.90 5.86
N GLY A 79 -8.84 -7.24 7.14
CA GLY A 79 -10.09 -7.04 7.90
C GLY A 79 -10.51 -5.57 7.99
N ASP A 80 -9.57 -4.63 8.10
CA ASP A 80 -9.84 -3.19 8.05
C ASP A 80 -10.41 -2.78 6.68
N ALA A 81 -9.79 -3.29 5.61
CA ALA A 81 -10.24 -3.02 4.24
C ALA A 81 -11.65 -3.56 4.00
N LEU A 82 -11.94 -4.78 4.47
CA LEU A 82 -13.28 -5.37 4.42
C LEU A 82 -14.30 -4.58 5.24
N GLY A 83 -13.94 -4.22 6.49
CA GLY A 83 -14.80 -3.42 7.35
C GLY A 83 -15.14 -2.06 6.74
N LEU A 84 -14.21 -1.44 6.01
CA LEU A 84 -14.50 -0.21 5.26
C LEU A 84 -15.48 -0.46 4.11
N LEU A 85 -15.33 -1.55 3.36
CA LEU A 85 -16.30 -1.93 2.33
C LEU A 85 -17.70 -2.16 2.93
N ASP A 86 -17.77 -2.86 4.07
CA ASP A 86 -19.04 -3.11 4.80
C ASP A 86 -19.68 -1.81 5.31
N HIS A 87 -18.88 -0.90 5.87
CA HIS A 87 -19.34 0.43 6.28
C HIS A 87 -19.96 1.23 5.13
N LEU A 88 -19.42 1.03 3.93
CA LEU A 88 -19.91 1.70 2.70
C LEU A 88 -21.04 0.95 1.99
N GLY A 89 -21.49 -0.19 2.52
CA GLY A 89 -22.51 -1.04 1.93
C GLY A 89 -22.05 -1.75 0.62
N ILE A 90 -20.75 -1.99 0.48
CA ILE A 90 -20.14 -2.55 -0.73
C ILE A 90 -19.90 -4.05 -0.55
N GLY A 91 -20.64 -4.89 -1.25
CA GLY A 91 -20.51 -6.34 -1.20
C GLY A 91 -19.26 -6.86 -1.89
N LYS A 92 -18.87 -6.31 -3.05
CA LYS A 92 -17.70 -6.69 -3.84
C LYS A 92 -17.03 -5.47 -4.45
N ALA A 93 -15.70 -5.50 -4.61
CA ALA A 93 -14.94 -4.42 -5.22
C ALA A 93 -13.80 -4.95 -6.10
N ILE A 94 -13.34 -4.14 -7.03
CA ILE A 94 -12.01 -4.27 -7.63
C ILE A 94 -11.01 -3.85 -6.55
N ILE A 95 -9.98 -4.66 -6.30
CA ILE A 95 -8.96 -4.36 -5.30
C ILE A 95 -7.65 -3.99 -6.02
N VAL A 96 -7.10 -2.84 -5.69
CA VAL A 96 -5.79 -2.38 -6.18
C VAL A 96 -4.86 -2.25 -4.98
N GLY A 97 -3.82 -3.08 -4.90
CA GLY A 97 -2.84 -3.08 -3.81
C GLY A 97 -1.44 -2.71 -4.30
N SER A 98 -1.00 -1.47 -4.05
CA SER A 98 0.30 -0.97 -4.50
C SER A 98 1.39 -1.23 -3.46
N SER A 99 2.57 -1.72 -3.89
CA SER A 99 3.74 -1.90 -3.02
C SER A 99 3.36 -2.67 -1.72
N ALA A 100 3.56 -2.08 -0.54
CA ALA A 100 3.13 -2.68 0.73
C ALA A 100 1.60 -2.92 0.83
N GLY A 101 0.77 -2.29 0.00
CA GLY A 101 -0.65 -2.62 -0.13
C GLY A 101 -0.91 -3.96 -0.82
N GLY A 102 0.03 -4.46 -1.61
CA GLY A 102 -0.11 -5.71 -2.36
C GLY A 102 -0.33 -6.96 -1.49
N PRO A 103 0.51 -7.25 -0.49
CA PRO A 103 0.27 -8.36 0.43
C PRO A 103 -1.05 -8.29 1.19
N ILE A 104 -1.54 -7.07 1.51
CA ILE A 104 -2.87 -6.89 2.13
C ILE A 104 -3.96 -7.27 1.11
N ALA A 105 -3.81 -6.83 -0.14
CA ALA A 105 -4.73 -7.18 -1.22
C ALA A 105 -4.71 -8.69 -1.53
N LEU A 106 -3.54 -9.34 -1.47
CA LEU A 106 -3.40 -10.79 -1.59
C LEU A 106 -4.08 -11.52 -0.43
N GLU A 107 -3.86 -11.09 0.82
CA GLU A 107 -4.55 -11.67 1.98
C GLU A 107 -6.07 -11.58 1.83
N LEU A 108 -6.58 -10.39 1.44
CA LEU A 108 -8.01 -10.18 1.21
C LEU A 108 -8.53 -11.10 0.10
N ALA A 109 -7.86 -11.16 -1.05
CA ALA A 109 -8.30 -11.94 -2.20
C ALA A 109 -8.24 -13.45 -1.98
N LEU A 110 -7.28 -13.94 -1.19
CA LEU A 110 -7.12 -15.35 -0.85
C LEU A 110 -8.05 -15.81 0.27
N SER A 111 -8.36 -14.92 1.23
CA SER A 111 -9.21 -15.25 2.37
C SER A 111 -10.69 -14.95 2.12
N HIS A 112 -11.01 -14.01 1.23
CA HIS A 112 -12.36 -13.55 0.92
C HIS A 112 -12.56 -13.34 -0.59
N PRO A 113 -12.35 -14.40 -1.42
CA PRO A 113 -12.44 -14.28 -2.88
C PRO A 113 -13.83 -13.83 -3.36
N GLU A 114 -14.87 -14.11 -2.59
CA GLU A 114 -16.25 -13.68 -2.86
C GLU A 114 -16.44 -12.17 -2.77
N ARG A 115 -15.52 -11.45 -2.13
CA ARG A 115 -15.53 -9.99 -1.96
C ARG A 115 -14.74 -9.25 -3.06
N VAL A 116 -14.03 -9.99 -3.94
CA VAL A 116 -13.12 -9.44 -4.94
C VAL A 116 -13.65 -9.67 -6.35
N ILE A 117 -13.92 -8.59 -7.07
CA ILE A 117 -14.30 -8.63 -8.49
C ILE A 117 -13.06 -8.95 -9.34
N ALA A 118 -11.96 -8.23 -9.08
CA ALA A 118 -10.68 -8.36 -9.77
C ALA A 118 -9.57 -7.77 -8.91
N LEU A 119 -8.31 -8.17 -9.13
CA LEU A 119 -7.15 -7.79 -8.33
C LEU A 119 -6.07 -7.15 -9.21
N CYS A 120 -5.62 -5.94 -8.86
CA CYS A 120 -4.47 -5.30 -9.50
C CYS A 120 -3.34 -5.11 -8.49
N LEU A 121 -2.13 -5.45 -8.91
CA LEU A 121 -0.93 -5.52 -8.07
C LEU A 121 0.21 -4.65 -8.65
N PRO A 122 0.16 -3.31 -8.48
CA PRO A 122 1.24 -2.44 -8.92
C PRO A 122 2.46 -2.52 -8.00
N ASN A 123 3.67 -2.69 -8.57
CA ASN A 123 4.98 -2.60 -7.88
C ASN A 123 5.06 -3.39 -6.57
N THR A 124 4.62 -4.63 -6.57
CA THR A 124 4.56 -5.44 -5.35
C THR A 124 5.08 -6.86 -5.56
N GLY A 125 5.02 -7.67 -4.52
CA GLY A 125 5.40 -9.09 -4.50
C GLY A 125 4.65 -9.85 -3.43
N ALA A 126 4.75 -11.17 -3.46
CA ALA A 126 4.07 -12.07 -2.52
C ALA A 126 4.71 -12.11 -1.12
N ASN A 127 5.99 -11.70 -1.00
CA ASN A 127 6.76 -11.72 0.26
C ASN A 127 7.67 -10.49 0.35
N LEU A 128 7.14 -9.36 0.81
CA LEU A 128 7.90 -8.10 0.91
C LEU A 128 8.86 -8.03 2.09
N ALA A 129 8.72 -8.91 3.09
CA ALA A 129 9.59 -8.97 4.26
C ALA A 129 10.64 -10.08 4.19
N SER A 130 10.89 -10.64 3.00
CA SER A 130 11.90 -11.68 2.81
C SER A 130 13.25 -11.30 3.40
N LEU A 131 13.85 -12.21 4.18
CA LEU A 131 15.18 -12.05 4.76
C LEU A 131 16.32 -12.07 3.73
N GLU A 132 16.03 -12.47 2.50
CA GLU A 132 16.99 -12.36 1.40
C GLU A 132 17.28 -10.90 1.05
N ARG A 133 16.41 -9.96 1.46
CA ARG A 133 16.56 -8.54 1.22
C ARG A 133 17.14 -7.80 2.43
N PRO A 134 18.09 -6.86 2.23
CA PRO A 134 18.61 -6.02 3.31
C PRO A 134 17.51 -5.30 4.09
N GLN A 135 16.48 -4.77 3.37
CA GLN A 135 15.35 -4.09 4.01
C GLN A 135 14.51 -5.03 4.90
N GLY A 136 14.36 -6.31 4.51
CA GLY A 136 13.68 -7.31 5.33
C GLY A 136 14.42 -7.56 6.64
N LYS A 137 15.74 -7.71 6.59
CA LYS A 137 16.60 -7.85 7.77
C LYS A 137 16.49 -6.66 8.71
N THR A 138 16.61 -5.44 8.17
CA THR A 138 16.51 -4.20 8.96
C THR A 138 15.15 -4.07 9.65
N ARG A 139 14.06 -4.40 8.95
CA ARG A 139 12.71 -4.35 9.53
C ARG A 139 12.52 -5.35 10.64
N ARG A 140 13.01 -6.58 10.46
CA ARG A 140 12.98 -7.62 11.49
C ARG A 140 13.77 -7.20 12.72
N ASP A 141 14.99 -6.69 12.56
CA ASP A 141 15.80 -6.16 13.65
C ASP A 141 15.08 -5.07 14.44
N LEU A 142 14.44 -4.12 13.76
CA LEU A 142 13.66 -3.08 14.41
C LEU A 142 12.49 -3.64 15.23
N VAL A 143 11.78 -4.62 14.70
CA VAL A 143 10.67 -5.28 15.42
C VAL A 143 11.17 -6.05 16.63
N GLU A 144 12.26 -6.82 16.48
CA GLU A 144 12.84 -7.58 17.58
C GLU A 144 13.35 -6.67 18.70
N ARG A 145 14.03 -5.58 18.35
CA ARG A 145 14.48 -4.56 19.30
C ARG A 145 13.31 -3.82 19.97
N SER A 146 12.24 -3.57 19.26
CA SER A 146 11.03 -3.02 19.87
C SER A 146 10.45 -3.95 20.94
N LYS A 147 10.52 -5.27 20.73
CA LYS A 147 10.09 -6.29 21.70
C LYS A 147 11.04 -6.45 22.88
N SER A 148 12.36 -6.41 22.65
CA SER A 148 13.37 -6.61 23.70
C SER A 148 13.64 -5.35 24.53
N ASP A 149 13.83 -4.21 23.87
CA ASP A 149 14.29 -2.96 24.48
C ASP A 149 13.13 -2.00 24.78
N GLY A 150 11.97 -2.23 24.15
CA GLY A 150 10.78 -1.39 24.20
C GLY A 150 10.77 -0.28 23.17
N ASP A 151 9.55 0.11 22.76
CA ASP A 151 9.31 1.10 21.70
C ASP A 151 10.00 2.45 21.94
N LYS A 152 10.00 2.93 23.19
CA LYS A 152 10.62 4.22 23.56
C LYS A 152 12.14 4.20 23.40
N ALA A 153 12.79 3.09 23.72
CA ALA A 153 14.25 2.95 23.57
C ALA A 153 14.64 2.91 22.08
N VAL A 154 13.90 2.16 21.27
CA VAL A 154 14.11 2.12 19.82
C VAL A 154 13.84 3.48 19.19
N PHE A 155 12.78 4.18 19.60
CA PHE A 155 12.49 5.54 19.15
C PHE A 155 13.62 6.50 19.46
N ALA A 156 14.14 6.51 20.70
CA ALA A 156 15.23 7.40 21.10
C ALA A 156 16.47 7.28 20.20
N GLN A 157 16.78 6.07 19.75
CA GLN A 157 17.89 5.80 18.84
C GLN A 157 17.61 6.24 17.39
N ARG A 158 16.35 6.22 16.96
CA ARG A 158 15.91 6.54 15.59
C ARG A 158 15.46 7.99 15.41
N LYS A 159 15.17 8.72 16.48
CA LYS A 159 14.51 10.02 16.46
C LYS A 159 15.10 11.01 15.44
N ALA A 160 16.43 11.09 15.38
CA ALA A 160 17.11 11.99 14.45
C ALA A 160 16.87 11.58 12.98
N SER A 161 16.91 10.29 12.67
CA SER A 161 16.68 9.79 11.30
C SER A 161 15.23 9.92 10.85
N LEU A 162 14.27 9.84 11.77
CA LEU A 162 12.84 10.00 11.47
C LEU A 162 12.48 11.45 11.06
N ARG A 163 13.33 12.43 11.35
CA ARG A 163 13.16 13.83 10.97
C ARG A 163 13.78 14.18 9.63
N VAL A 164 14.37 13.20 8.95
CA VAL A 164 15.01 13.38 7.64
C VAL A 164 14.20 12.60 6.60
N PRO A 165 13.73 13.23 5.51
CA PRO A 165 13.07 12.49 4.44
C PRO A 165 14.05 11.52 3.78
N VAL A 166 13.50 10.47 3.18
CA VAL A 166 14.31 9.56 2.34
C VAL A 166 14.95 10.39 1.23
N PRO A 167 16.30 10.33 1.06
CA PRO A 167 16.96 11.09 0.02
C PRO A 167 16.42 10.77 -1.38
N SER A 168 16.31 11.79 -2.21
CA SER A 168 16.01 11.67 -3.63
C SER A 168 17.20 12.16 -4.43
N ASP A 169 17.63 11.38 -5.41
CA ASP A 169 18.70 11.76 -6.35
C ASP A 169 18.17 12.61 -7.53
N SER A 170 16.90 12.99 -7.49
CA SER A 170 16.26 13.79 -8.53
C SER A 170 16.87 15.17 -8.62
N LYS A 171 17.13 15.61 -9.85
CA LYS A 171 17.55 16.98 -10.19
C LYS A 171 16.37 17.88 -10.57
N ASP A 172 15.15 17.36 -10.55
CA ASP A 172 13.93 18.11 -10.83
C ASP A 172 13.71 19.16 -9.73
N PRO A 173 13.63 20.46 -10.07
CA PRO A 173 13.39 21.53 -9.10
C PRO A 173 12.11 21.33 -8.27
N ALA A 174 11.04 20.75 -8.85
CA ALA A 174 9.79 20.47 -8.15
C ALA A 174 10.00 19.39 -7.07
N GLU A 175 10.77 18.34 -7.37
CA GLU A 175 11.09 17.28 -6.43
C GLU A 175 12.00 17.80 -5.31
N ILE A 176 12.99 18.64 -5.64
CA ILE A 176 13.87 19.29 -4.64
C ILE A 176 13.02 20.14 -3.69
N ALA A 177 12.13 20.98 -4.22
CA ALA A 177 11.23 21.81 -3.40
C ALA A 177 10.31 20.95 -2.52
N ARG A 178 9.81 19.84 -3.04
CA ARG A 178 9.02 18.88 -2.28
C ARG A 178 9.81 18.26 -1.13
N GLN A 179 11.07 17.87 -1.36
CA GLN A 179 11.95 17.33 -0.32
C GLN A 179 12.24 18.34 0.80
N GLU A 180 12.50 19.60 0.46
CA GLU A 180 12.70 20.67 1.44
C GLU A 180 11.44 20.93 2.27
N HIS A 181 10.26 20.96 1.63
CA HIS A 181 8.99 21.09 2.32
C HIS A 181 8.73 19.92 3.28
N LEU A 182 8.96 18.68 2.83
CA LEU A 182 8.82 17.49 3.67
C LEU A 182 9.78 17.50 4.85
N LYS A 183 11.03 17.93 4.64
CA LYS A 183 12.03 18.06 5.70
C LYS A 183 11.58 19.06 6.76
N ALA A 184 11.10 20.24 6.35
CA ALA A 184 10.58 21.25 7.26
C ALA A 184 9.36 20.72 8.05
N ALA A 185 8.44 20.03 7.37
CA ALA A 185 7.28 19.41 8.00
C ALA A 185 7.68 18.36 9.04
N LEU A 186 8.62 17.45 8.73
CA LEU A 186 9.10 16.42 9.66
C LEU A 186 9.83 17.04 10.88
N GLN A 187 10.54 18.15 10.70
CA GLN A 187 11.19 18.85 11.81
C GLN A 187 10.19 19.52 12.74
N ALA A 188 9.03 19.94 12.24
CA ALA A 188 7.96 20.57 13.01
C ALA A 188 7.09 19.58 13.80
N VAL A 189 7.16 18.26 13.51
CA VAL A 189 6.40 17.24 14.22
C VAL A 189 6.84 17.17 15.69
N SER A 190 5.88 17.12 16.62
CA SER A 190 6.18 16.93 18.04
C SER A 190 6.88 15.59 18.31
N ASP A 191 7.61 15.49 19.42
CA ASP A 191 8.25 14.22 19.80
C ASP A 191 7.24 13.13 20.11
N ASP A 192 6.09 13.47 20.68
CA ASP A 192 5.02 12.54 21.01
C ASP A 192 4.37 12.00 19.74
N ASP A 193 4.12 12.85 18.76
CA ASP A 193 3.59 12.41 17.46
C ASP A 193 4.62 11.56 16.71
N LEU A 194 5.89 11.95 16.76
CA LEU A 194 6.96 11.20 16.11
C LEU A 194 7.16 9.82 16.74
N LEU A 195 7.05 9.72 18.08
CA LEU A 195 7.03 8.42 18.79
C LEU A 195 5.86 7.57 18.32
N ARG A 196 4.65 8.14 18.27
CA ARG A 196 3.45 7.46 17.78
C ARG A 196 3.61 6.96 16.36
N TYR A 197 4.19 7.77 15.46
CA TYR A 197 4.49 7.36 14.09
C TYR A 197 5.53 6.25 14.03
N SER A 198 6.57 6.32 14.86
CA SER A 198 7.61 5.27 14.93
C SER A 198 7.04 3.93 15.39
N ILE A 199 6.19 3.93 16.42
CA ILE A 199 5.51 2.72 16.89
C ILE A 199 4.62 2.16 15.78
N GLY A 200 3.81 2.99 15.16
CA GLY A 200 2.91 2.58 14.07
C GLY A 200 3.65 1.96 12.89
N GLU A 201 4.80 2.53 12.51
CA GLU A 201 5.66 1.97 11.46
C GLU A 201 6.21 0.59 11.85
N ILE A 202 6.68 0.42 13.10
CA ILE A 202 7.18 -0.86 13.60
C ILE A 202 6.07 -1.91 13.63
N ARG A 203 4.86 -1.57 14.06
CA ARG A 203 3.70 -2.49 14.02
C ARG A 203 3.34 -2.88 12.59
N ASN A 204 3.45 -1.93 11.64
CA ASN A 204 3.30 -2.28 10.23
C ASN A 204 4.41 -3.23 9.76
N TYR A 205 5.68 -3.00 10.10
CA TYR A 205 6.75 -3.96 9.75
C TYR A 205 6.46 -5.35 10.32
N GLU A 206 6.06 -5.44 11.58
CA GLU A 206 5.73 -6.71 12.25
C GLU A 206 4.64 -7.48 11.50
N ALA A 207 3.59 -6.79 11.04
CA ALA A 207 2.48 -7.41 10.31
C ALA A 207 2.93 -8.13 9.03
N TYR A 208 4.06 -7.75 8.44
CA TYR A 208 4.58 -8.31 7.19
C TYR A 208 5.63 -9.40 7.40
N LEU A 209 6.23 -9.56 8.62
CA LEU A 209 7.43 -10.38 8.81
C LEU A 209 7.26 -11.84 8.40
N ASP A 210 6.09 -12.41 8.63
CA ASP A 210 5.81 -13.81 8.36
C ASP A 210 4.84 -14.02 7.19
N ALA A 211 4.57 -12.94 6.44
CA ALA A 211 3.66 -12.96 5.32
C ALA A 211 4.37 -13.42 4.04
N ASP A 212 4.02 -14.62 3.60
CA ASP A 212 4.43 -15.17 2.31
C ASP A 212 3.24 -15.87 1.64
N TYR A 213 2.79 -15.30 0.53
CA TYR A 213 1.67 -15.82 -0.26
C TYR A 213 2.12 -16.62 -1.47
N THR A 214 3.43 -16.84 -1.66
CA THR A 214 3.99 -17.46 -2.87
C THR A 214 3.34 -18.82 -3.18
N ALA A 215 3.18 -19.67 -2.17
CA ALA A 215 2.59 -21.00 -2.35
C ALA A 215 1.08 -20.98 -2.66
N ARG A 216 0.40 -19.87 -2.35
CA ARG A 216 -1.06 -19.72 -2.49
C ARG A 216 -1.51 -18.94 -3.72
N LEU A 217 -0.58 -18.36 -4.49
CA LEU A 217 -0.91 -17.52 -5.65
C LEU A 217 -1.78 -18.25 -6.70
N GLY A 218 -1.60 -19.56 -6.85
CA GLY A 218 -2.42 -20.39 -7.75
C GLY A 218 -3.89 -20.58 -7.31
N GLU A 219 -4.25 -20.19 -6.08
CA GLU A 219 -5.63 -20.24 -5.56
C GLU A 219 -6.49 -19.07 -6.09
N LEU A 220 -5.86 -17.98 -6.53
CA LEU A 220 -6.55 -16.81 -7.08
C LEU A 220 -7.35 -17.20 -8.33
N LYS A 221 -8.65 -16.86 -8.38
CA LYS A 221 -9.56 -17.20 -9.49
C LYS A 221 -10.13 -15.99 -10.21
N MET A 222 -10.12 -14.81 -9.56
CA MET A 222 -10.55 -13.56 -10.15
C MET A 222 -9.55 -13.08 -11.21
N PRO A 223 -9.94 -12.18 -12.14
CA PRO A 223 -8.99 -11.52 -13.03
C PRO A 223 -7.87 -10.83 -12.25
N VAL A 224 -6.61 -11.04 -12.65
CA VAL A 224 -5.44 -10.43 -12.00
C VAL A 224 -4.64 -9.61 -13.01
N CYS A 225 -4.27 -8.40 -12.63
CA CYS A 225 -3.38 -7.50 -13.36
C CYS A 225 -2.14 -7.20 -12.52
N ILE A 226 -0.97 -7.24 -13.15
CA ILE A 226 0.31 -6.86 -12.56
C ILE A 226 0.89 -5.72 -13.38
N ILE A 227 1.19 -4.59 -12.73
CA ILE A 227 1.81 -3.43 -13.38
C ILE A 227 3.14 -3.17 -12.68
N HIS A 228 4.26 -3.24 -13.38
CA HIS A 228 5.56 -3.15 -12.72
C HIS A 228 6.58 -2.37 -13.54
N GLY A 229 7.29 -1.45 -12.87
CA GLY A 229 8.35 -0.67 -13.47
C GLY A 229 9.62 -1.50 -13.68
N THR A 230 10.20 -1.47 -14.88
CA THR A 230 11.40 -2.26 -15.18
C THR A 230 12.66 -1.77 -14.48
N ALA A 231 12.67 -0.51 -14.01
CA ALA A 231 13.76 0.10 -13.25
C ALA A 231 13.47 0.19 -11.73
N ASP A 232 12.45 -0.51 -11.22
CA ASP A 232 12.11 -0.49 -9.79
C ASP A 232 13.23 -1.09 -8.94
N ARG A 233 13.85 -0.25 -8.11
CA ARG A 233 14.93 -0.62 -7.18
C ARG A 233 14.43 -0.89 -5.75
N VAL A 234 13.17 -0.56 -5.46
CA VAL A 234 12.56 -0.77 -4.14
C VAL A 234 11.93 -2.16 -4.06
N VAL A 235 11.10 -2.51 -5.04
CA VAL A 235 10.59 -3.87 -5.25
C VAL A 235 11.04 -4.30 -6.64
N PRO A 236 12.09 -5.13 -6.76
CA PRO A 236 12.66 -5.49 -8.05
C PRO A 236 11.64 -6.05 -9.04
N TYR A 237 11.75 -5.66 -10.31
CA TYR A 237 10.86 -6.10 -11.40
C TYR A 237 10.65 -7.62 -11.45
N ALA A 238 11.70 -8.40 -11.16
CA ALA A 238 11.64 -9.86 -11.06
C ALA A 238 10.56 -10.39 -10.10
N TRP A 239 10.10 -9.58 -9.14
CA TRP A 239 9.03 -9.98 -8.22
C TRP A 239 7.65 -9.87 -8.88
N GLY A 240 7.45 -8.89 -9.77
CA GLY A 240 6.28 -8.83 -10.63
C GLY A 240 6.23 -10.00 -11.61
N GLU A 241 7.39 -10.36 -12.19
CA GLU A 241 7.50 -11.55 -13.05
C GLU A 241 7.19 -12.83 -12.28
N ALA A 242 7.65 -12.95 -11.02
CA ALA A 242 7.36 -14.10 -10.18
C ALA A 242 5.85 -14.22 -9.86
N LEU A 243 5.16 -13.10 -9.58
CA LEU A 243 3.71 -13.07 -9.45
C LEU A 243 3.02 -13.54 -10.73
N HIS A 244 3.43 -13.01 -11.88
CA HIS A 244 2.85 -13.37 -13.18
C HIS A 244 3.04 -14.84 -13.51
N LYS A 245 4.23 -15.37 -13.26
CA LYS A 245 4.53 -16.79 -13.46
C LYS A 245 3.69 -17.71 -12.57
N ALA A 246 3.44 -17.31 -11.33
CA ALA A 246 2.67 -18.10 -10.37
C ALA A 246 1.16 -17.98 -10.55
N ILE A 247 0.66 -16.89 -11.16
CA ILE A 247 -0.75 -16.64 -11.42
C ILE A 247 -0.99 -16.78 -12.93
N ALA A 248 -1.21 -18.01 -13.40
CA ALA A 248 -1.20 -18.36 -14.83
C ALA A 248 -2.17 -17.55 -15.72
N HIS A 249 -3.25 -17.01 -15.15
CA HIS A 249 -4.26 -16.22 -15.88
C HIS A 249 -4.09 -14.69 -15.68
N SER A 250 -3.01 -14.24 -15.04
CA SER A 250 -2.76 -12.81 -14.86
C SER A 250 -2.32 -12.13 -16.16
N GLU A 251 -2.67 -10.84 -16.27
CA GLU A 251 -2.10 -9.95 -17.28
C GLU A 251 -0.92 -9.20 -16.66
N MET A 252 0.23 -9.11 -17.35
CA MET A 252 1.37 -8.34 -16.90
C MET A 252 1.67 -7.17 -17.83
N HIS A 253 1.84 -6.00 -17.25
CA HIS A 253 2.15 -4.74 -17.93
C HIS A 253 3.50 -4.20 -17.42
N PRO A 254 4.63 -4.54 -18.09
CA PRO A 254 5.91 -3.92 -17.80
C PRO A 254 5.92 -2.48 -18.28
N ILE A 255 6.35 -1.55 -17.41
CA ILE A 255 6.48 -0.14 -17.76
C ILE A 255 7.97 0.17 -17.91
N PRO A 256 8.44 0.39 -19.15
CA PRO A 256 9.84 0.62 -19.43
C PRO A 256 10.39 1.82 -18.63
N ASP A 257 11.59 1.64 -18.06
CA ASP A 257 12.35 2.65 -17.31
C ASP A 257 11.64 3.28 -16.11
N ALA A 258 10.42 2.80 -15.77
CA ALA A 258 9.70 3.29 -14.62
C ALA A 258 10.31 2.73 -13.32
N ASP A 259 10.43 3.62 -12.33
CA ASP A 259 10.87 3.29 -10.98
C ASP A 259 9.69 2.85 -10.06
N HIS A 260 9.90 2.87 -8.74
CA HIS A 260 8.87 2.49 -7.76
C HIS A 260 7.65 3.43 -7.74
N GLY A 261 7.77 4.65 -8.25
CA GLY A 261 6.68 5.63 -8.36
C GLY A 261 5.70 5.35 -9.49
N ILE A 262 5.48 4.08 -9.85
CA ILE A 262 4.82 3.60 -11.07
C ILE A 262 3.51 4.31 -11.41
N LEU A 263 2.67 4.61 -10.41
CA LEU A 263 1.35 5.20 -10.64
C LEU A 263 1.40 6.65 -11.15
N SER A 264 2.58 7.27 -11.17
CA SER A 264 2.81 8.59 -11.79
C SER A 264 3.22 8.52 -13.26
N TYR A 265 3.43 7.33 -13.81
CA TYR A 265 3.80 7.13 -15.21
C TYR A 265 2.56 6.93 -16.08
N ASP A 266 2.47 7.66 -17.18
CA ASP A 266 1.33 7.58 -18.12
C ASP A 266 1.05 6.15 -18.60
N GLY A 267 2.10 5.38 -18.90
CA GLY A 267 1.96 3.99 -19.31
C GLY A 267 1.26 3.11 -18.28
N ALA A 268 1.54 3.32 -16.99
CA ALA A 268 0.87 2.59 -15.92
C ALA A 268 -0.58 3.06 -15.73
N ALA A 269 -0.82 4.36 -15.84
CA ALA A 269 -2.15 4.93 -15.78
C ALA A 269 -3.05 4.38 -16.89
N VAL A 270 -2.54 4.33 -18.12
CA VAL A 270 -3.23 3.74 -19.28
C VAL A 270 -3.50 2.24 -19.04
N ALA A 271 -2.48 1.47 -18.64
CA ALA A 271 -2.62 0.03 -18.39
C ALA A 271 -3.70 -0.26 -17.33
N LEU A 272 -3.69 0.49 -16.22
CA LEU A 272 -4.67 0.33 -15.14
C LEU A 272 -6.08 0.67 -15.63
N ARG A 273 -6.26 1.83 -16.29
CA ARG A 273 -7.57 2.26 -16.78
C ARG A 273 -8.16 1.25 -17.76
N ASP A 274 -7.40 0.88 -18.77
CA ASP A 274 -7.87 0.00 -19.84
C ASP A 274 -8.20 -1.40 -19.30
N TRP A 275 -7.42 -1.89 -18.31
CA TRP A 275 -7.72 -3.16 -17.65
C TRP A 275 -9.00 -3.06 -16.80
N VAL A 276 -9.17 -1.99 -16.01
CA VAL A 276 -10.38 -1.76 -15.21
C VAL A 276 -11.61 -1.67 -16.11
N GLU A 277 -11.55 -0.96 -17.23
CA GLU A 277 -12.68 -0.87 -18.18
C GLU A 277 -13.04 -2.23 -18.78
N ARG A 278 -12.05 -3.09 -19.10
CA ARG A 278 -12.32 -4.48 -19.54
C ARG A 278 -12.96 -5.33 -18.45
N VAL A 279 -12.57 -5.14 -17.19
CA VAL A 279 -13.19 -5.83 -16.04
C VAL A 279 -14.64 -5.40 -15.88
N ILE A 280 -14.91 -4.09 -15.89
CA ILE A 280 -16.26 -3.53 -15.74
C ILE A 280 -17.18 -4.05 -16.83
N ALA A 281 -16.74 -4.08 -18.09
CA ALA A 281 -17.54 -4.57 -19.20
C ALA A 281 -17.96 -6.06 -19.08
N LYS A 282 -17.31 -6.83 -18.20
CA LYS A 282 -17.63 -8.24 -17.94
C LYS A 282 -18.58 -8.45 -16.74
N VAL A 283 -18.76 -7.43 -15.90
CA VAL A 283 -19.56 -7.52 -14.67
C VAL A 283 -20.80 -6.62 -14.68
N ALA A 284 -20.90 -5.73 -15.69
CA ALA A 284 -22.09 -4.95 -16.00
C ALA A 284 -23.10 -5.81 -16.78
#